data_97d5ff24fea4e3d89c0199df4a064751
#
_entry.id   97d5ff24fea4e3d89c0199df4a064751
#
_cell.length_a   1.000
_cell.length_b   1.000
_cell.length_c   1.000
_cell.angle_alpha   90.00
_cell.angle_beta   90.00
_cell.angle_gamma   90.00
#
_symmetry.space_group_name_H-M   'P 1'
#
loop_
_entity.id
_entity.type
_entity.pdbx_description
1 polymer ?
#
loop_
_entity_poly.entity_id
_entity_poly.type
_entity_poly.pdbx_seq_one_letter_code
_entity_poly.pdbx_strand_id
1 'polypeptide(L)'
;RGLGDVYKRQEYPDTGVVVQAARHDSLDQLDELITAGRRIRLCKGSYTGPPSVTLIRPHDIDLRMASCLRTLLTSPARPLIATHDPVFVAITERMMSSLGRTDVEFQMLHGIRPLEQRRLVDVGRRMRVYLPYGTNWYEYGIRRLVERPANLWLLSRSLVRHR
;
A
#
# COMPACT_ATOMS: atom_id res chain seq x y z
N ARG A 1 1.02 7.21 -19.21
CA ARG A 1 1.86 7.90 -18.22
C ARG A 1 2.36 9.18 -18.83
N GLY A 2 2.05 10.34 -18.24
CA GLY A 2 2.43 11.65 -18.79
C GLY A 2 3.92 11.91 -18.60
N LEU A 3 4.53 12.58 -19.56
CA LEU A 3 5.92 13.08 -19.53
C LEU A 3 6.28 13.79 -18.21
N GLY A 4 5.31 14.45 -17.55
CA GLY A 4 5.50 15.11 -16.27
C GLY A 4 5.94 14.19 -15.11
N ASP A 5 5.58 12.91 -15.13
CA ASP A 5 6.02 11.94 -14.12
C ASP A 5 7.49 11.56 -14.27
N VAL A 6 7.99 11.51 -15.50
CA VAL A 6 9.40 11.21 -15.80
C VAL A 6 10.30 12.34 -15.35
N TYR A 7 9.94 13.60 -15.66
CA TYR A 7 10.71 14.78 -15.24
C TYR A 7 10.76 14.92 -13.71
N LYS A 8 9.63 14.80 -13.02
CA LYS A 8 9.58 14.84 -11.55
C LYS A 8 10.44 13.78 -10.89
N ARG A 9 10.57 12.60 -11.51
CA ARG A 9 11.43 11.53 -11.01
C ARG A 9 12.92 11.83 -11.15
N GLN A 10 13.32 12.57 -12.17
CA GLN A 10 14.71 12.99 -12.36
C GLN A 10 15.10 14.11 -11.38
N GLU A 11 14.18 15.03 -11.15
CA GLU A 11 14.37 16.19 -10.27
C GLU A 11 14.34 15.84 -8.77
N TYR A 12 13.57 14.78 -8.39
CA TYR A 12 13.41 14.33 -7.01
C TYR A 12 13.72 12.85 -6.86
N PRO A 13 14.99 12.46 -6.76
CA PRO A 13 15.41 11.05 -6.71
C PRO A 13 14.88 10.29 -5.49
N ASP A 14 14.61 10.97 -4.39
CA ASP A 14 14.04 10.39 -3.16
C ASP A 14 12.52 10.21 -3.17
N THR A 15 11.86 10.64 -4.24
CA THR A 15 10.41 10.48 -4.38
C THR A 15 10.04 9.02 -4.55
N GLY A 16 9.18 8.52 -3.65
CA GLY A 16 8.64 7.16 -3.74
C GLY A 16 7.64 7.01 -4.89
N VAL A 17 7.64 5.84 -5.52
CA VAL A 17 6.73 5.50 -6.62
C VAL A 17 5.73 4.46 -6.16
N VAL A 18 4.46 4.59 -6.60
CA VAL A 18 3.40 3.64 -6.26
C VAL A 18 3.29 2.56 -7.32
N VAL A 19 3.32 1.30 -6.89
CA VAL A 19 2.96 0.12 -7.69
C VAL A 19 1.67 -0.46 -7.15
N GLN A 20 0.72 -0.71 -8.04
CA GLN A 20 -0.57 -1.32 -7.71
C GLN A 20 -0.57 -2.76 -8.20
N ALA A 21 -0.66 -3.73 -7.29
CA ALA A 21 -0.64 -5.15 -7.62
C ALA A 21 -1.79 -5.57 -8.54
N ALA A 22 -2.93 -4.89 -8.48
CA ALA A 22 -4.07 -5.16 -9.37
C ALA A 22 -3.78 -4.91 -10.86
N ARG A 23 -2.72 -4.19 -11.22
CA ARG A 23 -2.37 -3.95 -12.63
C ARG A 23 -1.70 -5.16 -13.25
N HIS A 24 -2.00 -5.40 -14.54
CA HIS A 24 -1.36 -6.50 -15.30
C HIS A 24 0.16 -6.34 -15.39
N ASP A 25 0.63 -5.11 -15.58
CA ASP A 25 2.05 -4.72 -15.74
C ASP A 25 2.78 -4.46 -14.40
N SER A 26 2.18 -4.86 -13.27
CA SER A 26 2.71 -4.53 -11.93
C SER A 26 4.09 -5.13 -11.64
N LEU A 27 4.38 -6.34 -12.12
CA LEU A 27 5.69 -6.96 -11.93
C LEU A 27 6.76 -6.29 -12.80
N ASP A 28 6.46 -6.00 -14.06
CA ASP A 28 7.38 -5.31 -14.96
C ASP A 28 7.73 -3.91 -14.43
N GLN A 29 6.71 -3.17 -13.93
CA GLN A 29 6.91 -1.89 -13.29
C GLN A 29 7.79 -2.00 -12.04
N LEU A 30 7.61 -3.07 -11.28
CA LEU A 30 8.37 -3.30 -10.07
C LEU A 30 9.85 -3.54 -10.39
N ASP A 31 10.15 -4.38 -11.39
CA ASP A 31 11.51 -4.69 -11.82
C ASP A 31 12.25 -3.45 -12.35
N GLU A 32 11.58 -2.62 -13.16
CA GLU A 32 12.13 -1.35 -13.62
C GLU A 32 12.49 -0.41 -12.46
N LEU A 33 11.60 -0.31 -11.46
CA LEU A 33 11.79 0.59 -10.32
C LEU A 33 12.85 0.07 -9.34
N ILE A 34 12.96 -1.24 -9.16
CA ILE A 34 14.01 -1.89 -8.39
C ILE A 34 15.38 -1.59 -9.01
N THR A 35 15.50 -1.80 -10.33
CA THR A 35 16.72 -1.51 -11.08
C THR A 35 17.13 -0.04 -10.97
N ALA A 36 16.15 0.87 -10.96
CA ALA A 36 16.37 2.29 -10.77
C ALA A 36 16.63 2.72 -9.30
N GLY A 37 16.71 1.77 -8.34
CA GLY A 37 16.99 2.03 -6.93
C GLY A 37 15.95 2.87 -6.20
N ARG A 38 14.68 2.83 -6.63
CA ARG A 38 13.64 3.72 -6.10
C ARG A 38 13.01 3.20 -4.81
N ARG A 39 12.45 4.13 -4.02
CA ARG A 39 11.53 3.78 -2.93
C ARG A 39 10.19 3.37 -3.55
N ILE A 40 9.70 2.18 -3.22
CA ILE A 40 8.53 1.61 -3.87
C ILE A 40 7.40 1.40 -2.87
N ARG A 41 6.29 2.09 -3.10
CA ARG A 41 5.06 1.89 -2.35
C ARG A 41 4.18 0.86 -3.05
N LEU A 42 4.14 -0.33 -2.47
CA LEU A 42 3.28 -1.42 -2.96
C LEU A 42 1.91 -1.37 -2.28
N CYS A 43 0.84 -1.42 -3.08
CA CYS A 43 -0.54 -1.58 -2.61
C CYS A 43 -1.32 -2.51 -3.55
N LYS A 44 -2.45 -3.06 -3.07
CA LYS A 44 -3.35 -3.88 -3.92
C LYS A 44 -3.87 -3.08 -5.13
N GLY A 45 -4.17 -1.81 -4.93
CA GLY A 45 -4.91 -0.97 -5.85
C GLY A 45 -6.36 -0.81 -5.41
N SER A 46 -6.87 0.40 -5.51
CA SER A 46 -8.23 0.75 -5.09
C SER A 46 -9.11 1.26 -6.23
N TYR A 47 -8.53 1.46 -7.40
CA TYR A 47 -9.26 1.91 -8.57
C TYR A 47 -9.49 0.73 -9.51
N THR A 48 -10.76 0.41 -9.75
CA THR A 48 -11.15 -0.52 -10.81
C THR A 48 -10.87 0.15 -12.16
N GLY A 49 -9.88 -0.35 -12.86
CA GLY A 49 -9.63 0.01 -14.25
C GLY A 49 -10.38 -0.93 -15.20
N PRO A 50 -10.33 -0.68 -16.51
CA PRO A 50 -10.86 -1.62 -17.50
C PRO A 50 -10.12 -2.96 -17.39
N PRO A 51 -10.79 -4.10 -17.73
CA PRO A 51 -10.21 -5.44 -17.67
C PRO A 51 -8.90 -5.61 -18.44
N SER A 52 -8.70 -4.79 -19.46
CA SER A 52 -7.46 -4.77 -20.26
C SER A 52 -6.26 -4.21 -19.49
N VAL A 53 -6.46 -3.53 -18.38
CA VAL A 53 -5.40 -2.87 -17.60
C VAL A 53 -5.26 -3.49 -16.21
N THR A 54 -6.36 -3.97 -15.63
CA THR A 54 -6.39 -4.44 -14.23
C THR A 54 -7.01 -5.83 -14.09
N LEU A 55 -6.48 -6.58 -13.13
CA LEU A 55 -7.09 -7.81 -12.64
C LEU A 55 -8.42 -7.48 -11.95
N ILE A 56 -9.43 -8.33 -12.16
CA ILE A 56 -10.78 -8.10 -11.62
C ILE A 56 -11.07 -9.03 -10.44
N ARG A 57 -10.63 -10.29 -10.52
CA ARG A 57 -10.94 -11.27 -9.47
C ARG A 57 -10.08 -10.99 -8.22
N PRO A 58 -10.69 -10.86 -7.04
CA PRO A 58 -9.95 -10.61 -5.78
C PRO A 58 -8.82 -11.60 -5.52
N HIS A 59 -9.06 -12.88 -5.79
CA HIS A 59 -8.05 -13.93 -5.63
C HIS A 59 -6.81 -13.70 -6.51
N ASP A 60 -6.99 -13.30 -7.77
CA ASP A 60 -5.86 -13.04 -8.69
C ASP A 60 -5.06 -11.81 -8.24
N ILE A 61 -5.76 -10.80 -7.70
CA ILE A 61 -5.12 -9.61 -7.12
C ILE A 61 -4.31 -10.00 -5.89
N ASP A 62 -4.81 -10.89 -5.05
CA ASP A 62 -4.11 -11.35 -3.85
C ASP A 62 -2.86 -12.17 -4.21
N LEU A 63 -2.95 -13.07 -5.19
CA LEU A 63 -1.78 -13.80 -5.71
C LEU A 63 -0.74 -12.86 -6.30
N ARG A 64 -1.18 -11.85 -7.07
CA ARG A 64 -0.29 -10.85 -7.65
C ARG A 64 0.36 -9.98 -6.54
N MET A 65 -0.40 -9.60 -5.53
CA MET A 65 0.13 -8.86 -4.38
C MET A 65 1.20 -9.67 -3.64
N ALA A 66 0.97 -10.98 -3.43
CA ALA A 66 1.96 -11.86 -2.81
C ALA A 66 3.23 -11.98 -3.66
N SER A 67 3.10 -12.09 -4.98
CA SER A 67 4.23 -12.11 -5.91
C SER A 67 5.02 -10.81 -5.89
N CYS A 68 4.35 -9.66 -6.01
CA CYS A 68 4.99 -8.35 -5.93
C CYS A 68 5.68 -8.12 -4.58
N LEU A 69 5.05 -8.55 -3.49
CA LEU A 69 5.62 -8.45 -2.15
C LEU A 69 6.92 -9.26 -2.04
N ARG A 70 6.91 -10.50 -2.55
CA ARG A 70 8.11 -11.34 -2.58
C ARG A 70 9.23 -10.70 -3.39
N THR A 71 8.98 -10.29 -4.63
CA THR A 71 9.96 -9.62 -5.48
C THR A 71 10.54 -8.39 -4.80
N LEU A 72 9.69 -7.55 -4.22
CA LEU A 72 10.12 -6.32 -3.57
C LEU A 72 10.96 -6.58 -2.30
N LEU A 73 10.56 -7.52 -1.45
CA LEU A 73 11.27 -7.82 -0.20
C LEU A 73 12.59 -8.57 -0.42
N THR A 74 12.73 -9.33 -1.50
CA THR A 74 14.00 -10.00 -1.87
C THR A 74 14.97 -9.10 -2.64
N SER A 75 14.52 -7.92 -3.07
CA SER A 75 15.31 -6.94 -3.81
C SER A 75 16.04 -5.96 -2.88
N PRO A 76 17.05 -5.21 -3.37
CA PRO A 76 17.71 -4.15 -2.60
C PRO A 76 16.88 -2.87 -2.46
N ALA A 77 15.71 -2.77 -3.09
CA ALA A 77 14.86 -1.58 -3.02
C ALA A 77 14.35 -1.31 -1.59
N ARG A 78 13.92 -0.07 -1.34
CA ARG A 78 13.31 0.34 -0.05
C ARG A 78 11.80 0.14 -0.10
N PRO A 79 11.25 -0.91 0.57
CA PRO A 79 9.84 -1.27 0.48
C PRO A 79 8.97 -0.44 1.42
N LEU A 80 7.88 0.09 0.86
CA LEU A 80 6.81 0.77 1.58
C LEU A 80 5.52 -0.04 1.35
N ILE A 81 5.02 -0.75 2.36
CA ILE A 81 3.90 -1.67 2.22
C ILE A 81 2.62 -1.01 2.70
N ALA A 82 1.78 -0.64 1.73
CA ALA A 82 0.52 0.06 1.97
C ALA A 82 -0.66 -0.93 1.97
N THR A 83 -0.97 -1.47 3.14
CA THR A 83 -2.07 -2.43 3.30
C THR A 83 -2.73 -2.33 4.67
N HIS A 84 -4.04 -2.61 4.72
CA HIS A 84 -4.80 -2.82 5.96
C HIS A 84 -5.15 -4.31 6.16
N ASP A 85 -4.82 -5.15 5.18
CA ASP A 85 -5.14 -6.56 5.20
C ASP A 85 -4.22 -7.31 6.18
N PRO A 86 -4.78 -7.97 7.22
CA PRO A 86 -3.98 -8.66 8.23
C PRO A 86 -3.12 -9.77 7.65
N VAL A 87 -3.57 -10.41 6.57
CA VAL A 87 -2.82 -11.48 5.91
C VAL A 87 -1.52 -10.93 5.32
N PHE A 88 -1.59 -9.81 4.59
CA PHE A 88 -0.40 -9.21 4.00
C PHE A 88 0.52 -8.53 5.02
N VAL A 89 -0.02 -8.03 6.13
CA VAL A 89 0.81 -7.58 7.26
C VAL A 89 1.61 -8.75 7.81
N ALA A 90 0.94 -9.87 8.12
CA ALA A 90 1.60 -11.06 8.68
C ALA A 90 2.63 -11.69 7.71
N ILE A 91 2.30 -11.79 6.42
CA ILE A 91 3.24 -12.27 5.39
C ILE A 91 4.48 -11.37 5.35
N THR A 92 4.29 -10.04 5.36
CA THR A 92 5.39 -9.08 5.34
C THR A 92 6.29 -9.25 6.55
N GLU A 93 5.74 -9.31 7.77
CA GLU A 93 6.51 -9.50 9.00
C GLU A 93 7.29 -10.82 9.00
N ARG A 94 6.66 -11.92 8.54
CA ARG A 94 7.34 -13.21 8.43
C ARG A 94 8.49 -13.16 7.44
N MET A 95 8.30 -12.55 6.27
CA MET A 95 9.36 -12.38 5.28
C MET A 95 10.48 -11.47 5.78
N MET A 96 10.16 -10.38 6.46
CA MET A 96 11.15 -9.52 7.10
C MET A 96 12.04 -10.32 8.06
N SER A 97 11.43 -11.15 8.89
CA SER A 97 12.17 -11.99 9.86
C SER A 97 13.03 -13.03 9.16
N SER A 98 12.53 -13.71 8.11
CA SER A 98 13.30 -14.73 7.39
C SER A 98 14.44 -14.16 6.55
N LEU A 99 14.32 -12.92 6.07
CA LEU A 99 15.30 -12.23 5.24
C LEU A 99 16.22 -11.30 6.05
N GLY A 100 16.01 -11.15 7.36
CA GLY A 100 16.76 -10.23 8.21
C GLY A 100 16.53 -8.74 7.88
N ARG A 101 15.39 -8.38 7.24
CA ARG A 101 15.11 -7.01 6.82
C ARG A 101 14.51 -6.16 7.92
N THR A 102 15.02 -4.95 8.09
CA THR A 102 14.53 -3.97 9.08
C THR A 102 14.10 -2.64 8.45
N ASP A 103 14.32 -2.47 7.15
CA ASP A 103 14.11 -1.23 6.40
C ASP A 103 12.70 -1.07 5.79
N VAL A 104 11.82 -2.04 6.03
CA VAL A 104 10.43 -2.03 5.53
C VAL A 104 9.57 -1.04 6.32
N GLU A 105 8.83 -0.19 5.61
CA GLU A 105 7.87 0.74 6.20
C GLU A 105 6.44 0.27 5.91
N PHE A 106 5.64 0.08 6.96
CA PHE A 106 4.20 -0.16 6.83
C PHE A 106 3.46 1.16 6.67
N GLN A 107 2.43 1.19 5.85
CA GLN A 107 1.61 2.37 5.61
C GLN A 107 0.13 2.06 5.76
N MET A 108 -0.56 2.79 6.62
CA MET A 108 -2.00 2.66 6.86
C MET A 108 -2.68 4.03 6.90
N LEU A 109 -3.98 4.05 6.65
CA LEU A 109 -4.80 5.26 6.83
C LEU A 109 -5.06 5.54 8.30
N HIS A 110 -5.13 6.81 8.64
CA HIS A 110 -5.57 7.24 9.97
C HIS A 110 -6.97 6.69 10.31
N GLY A 111 -7.14 6.25 11.54
CA GLY A 111 -8.40 5.68 12.02
C GLY A 111 -8.68 4.24 11.59
N ILE A 112 -7.92 3.67 10.65
CA ILE A 112 -8.09 2.28 10.24
C ILE A 112 -7.12 1.38 11.02
N ARG A 113 -7.67 0.42 11.78
CA ARG A 113 -6.92 -0.56 12.60
C ARG A 113 -5.88 0.10 13.55
N PRO A 114 -6.27 1.05 14.40
CA PRO A 114 -5.33 1.79 15.24
C PRO A 114 -4.54 0.90 16.21
N LEU A 115 -5.14 -0.19 16.68
CA LEU A 115 -4.46 -1.16 17.54
C LEU A 115 -3.33 -1.89 16.80
N GLU A 116 -3.54 -2.22 15.53
CA GLU A 116 -2.51 -2.84 14.70
C GLU A 116 -1.37 -1.87 14.38
N GLN A 117 -1.69 -0.60 14.13
CA GLN A 117 -0.68 0.43 13.94
C GLN A 117 0.23 0.55 15.18
N ARG A 118 -0.37 0.56 16.39
CA ARG A 118 0.37 0.57 17.66
C ARG A 118 1.21 -0.70 17.82
N ARG A 119 0.60 -1.88 17.62
CA ARG A 119 1.34 -3.16 17.71
C ARG A 119 2.59 -3.18 16.82
N LEU A 120 2.47 -2.73 15.58
CA LEU A 120 3.62 -2.66 14.66
C LEU A 120 4.73 -1.74 15.19
N VAL A 121 4.38 -0.59 15.75
CA VAL A 121 5.35 0.33 16.38
C VAL A 121 5.97 -0.31 17.62
N ASP A 122 5.17 -0.94 18.47
CA ASP A 122 5.63 -1.56 19.72
C ASP A 122 6.64 -2.70 19.47
N VAL A 123 6.50 -3.42 18.34
CA VAL A 123 7.47 -4.44 17.91
C VAL A 123 8.61 -3.86 17.05
N GLY A 124 8.82 -2.53 17.05
CA GLY A 124 9.92 -1.86 16.38
C GLY A 124 9.80 -1.73 14.86
N ARG A 125 8.59 -1.88 14.29
CA ARG A 125 8.38 -1.69 12.84
C ARG A 125 8.22 -0.22 12.50
N ARG A 126 8.70 0.17 11.33
CA ARG A 126 8.45 1.53 10.81
C ARG A 126 7.00 1.63 10.36
N MET A 127 6.27 2.59 10.90
CA MET A 127 4.86 2.82 10.58
C MET A 127 4.64 4.25 10.12
N ARG A 128 3.99 4.42 8.97
CA ARG A 128 3.53 5.73 8.46
C ARG A 128 2.02 5.74 8.40
N VAL A 129 1.43 6.72 9.06
CA VAL A 129 -0.01 6.94 9.02
C VAL A 129 -0.33 8.02 7.99
N TYR A 130 -1.15 7.68 7.02
CA TYR A 130 -1.66 8.64 6.03
C TYR A 130 -2.89 9.34 6.59
N LEU A 131 -2.79 10.65 6.72
CA LEU A 131 -3.88 11.51 7.19
C LEU A 131 -4.39 12.36 6.04
N PRO A 132 -5.62 12.13 5.53
CA PRO A 132 -6.27 13.03 4.60
C PRO A 132 -6.47 14.41 5.26
N TYR A 133 -6.02 15.46 4.58
CA TYR A 133 -6.08 16.83 5.08
C TYR A 133 -6.48 17.79 3.95
N GLY A 134 -7.22 18.84 4.29
CA GLY A 134 -7.64 19.87 3.34
C GLY A 134 -9.14 19.89 3.09
N THR A 135 -9.62 20.82 2.28
CA THR A 135 -11.04 21.08 2.01
C THR A 135 -11.77 19.90 1.34
N ASN A 136 -11.06 19.08 0.60
CA ASN A 136 -11.63 17.94 -0.16
C ASN A 136 -11.58 16.60 0.61
N TRP A 137 -11.34 16.63 1.94
CA TRP A 137 -11.29 15.43 2.76
C TRP A 137 -12.58 14.61 2.73
N TYR A 138 -13.72 15.31 2.63
CA TYR A 138 -15.04 14.69 2.60
C TYR A 138 -15.26 13.83 1.35
N GLU A 139 -14.98 14.38 0.17
CA GLU A 139 -15.08 13.62 -1.10
C GLU A 139 -14.12 12.41 -1.12
N TYR A 140 -12.94 12.57 -0.56
CA TYR A 140 -12.01 11.46 -0.39
C TYR A 140 -12.58 10.39 0.54
N GLY A 141 -13.16 10.78 1.67
CA GLY A 141 -13.78 9.89 2.65
C GLY A 141 -14.96 9.12 2.05
N ILE A 142 -15.86 9.81 1.36
CA ILE A 142 -17.02 9.21 0.72
C ILE A 142 -16.61 8.21 -0.37
N ARG A 143 -15.63 8.53 -1.21
CA ARG A 143 -15.10 7.57 -2.21
C ARG A 143 -14.60 6.30 -1.55
N ARG A 144 -13.86 6.38 -0.45
CA ARG A 144 -13.40 5.20 0.32
C ARG A 144 -14.54 4.39 0.90
N LEU A 145 -15.63 5.03 1.30
CA LEU A 145 -16.83 4.37 1.82
C LEU A 145 -17.59 3.60 0.72
N VAL A 146 -17.79 4.25 -0.42
CA VAL A 146 -18.50 3.65 -1.56
C VAL A 146 -17.73 2.48 -2.17
N GLU A 147 -16.41 2.58 -2.25
CA GLU A 147 -15.55 1.53 -2.81
C GLU A 147 -15.49 0.25 -1.96
N ARG A 148 -15.78 0.34 -0.67
CA ARG A 148 -15.81 -0.81 0.25
C ARG A 148 -16.90 -0.65 1.31
N PRO A 149 -18.11 -1.13 1.05
CA PRO A 149 -19.23 -1.08 2.02
C PRO A 149 -18.90 -1.76 3.37
N ALA A 150 -17.97 -2.72 3.40
CA ALA A 150 -17.45 -3.28 4.65
C ALA A 150 -16.75 -2.25 5.55
N ASN A 151 -16.27 -1.12 5.01
CA ASN A 151 -15.68 -0.03 5.78
C ASN A 151 -16.74 0.84 6.48
N LEU A 152 -18.01 0.82 6.03
CA LEU A 152 -19.14 1.48 6.70
C LEU A 152 -19.33 0.92 8.12
N TRP A 153 -19.22 -0.39 8.29
CA TRP A 153 -19.33 -1.04 9.61
C TRP A 153 -18.17 -0.63 10.55
N LEU A 154 -16.96 -0.45 10.02
CA LEU A 154 -15.80 0.01 10.81
C LEU A 154 -15.94 1.47 11.25
N LEU A 155 -16.54 2.32 10.42
CA LEU A 155 -16.80 3.73 10.76
C LEU A 155 -17.94 3.88 11.77
N SER A 156 -19.01 3.12 11.64
CA SER A 156 -20.11 3.12 12.63
C SER A 156 -19.61 2.72 14.02
N ARG A 157 -18.67 1.76 14.08
CA ARG A 157 -18.07 1.30 15.33
C ARG A 157 -17.08 2.32 15.94
N SER A 158 -16.42 3.15 15.13
CA SER A 158 -15.54 4.22 15.62
C SER A 158 -16.32 5.40 16.19
N LEU A 159 -17.49 5.70 15.64
CA LEU A 159 -18.39 6.77 16.11
C LEU A 159 -19.08 6.42 17.44
N VAL A 160 -19.37 5.13 17.69
CA VAL A 160 -20.02 4.67 18.94
C VAL A 160 -19.03 4.61 20.12
N ARG A 161 -17.73 4.60 19.88
CA ARG A 161 -16.69 4.45 20.91
C ARG A 161 -16.18 5.77 21.49
N HIS A 162 -16.73 6.91 21.08
CA HIS A 162 -16.43 8.26 21.57
C HIS A 162 -17.57 8.87 22.41
N ARG A 163 -18.41 8.03 23.07
CA ARG A 163 -19.28 8.45 24.18
C ARG A 163 -18.88 7.78 25.45
#